data_513f0a92088844786b801bc11763d8fe
#
_entry.id   513f0a92088844786b801bc11763d8fe
#
_cell.length_a   1.000
_cell.length_b   1.000
_cell.length_c   1.000
_cell.angle_alpha   90.00
_cell.angle_beta   90.00
_cell.angle_gamma   90.00
#
_symmetry.space_group_name_H-M   'P 1'
#
loop_
_entity.id
_entity.type
_entity.pdbx_description
1 polymer ?
#
loop_
_entity_poly.entity_id
_entity_poly.type
_entity_poly.pdbx_seq_one_letter_code
_entity_poly.pdbx_strand_id
1 'polypeptide(L)'
;MISWPTIYHVLEETVPLYVAMIVAYLSIQWWKLFTPEQCSGINKFVAKFSIPLLSFQILSTNNPYDMNIKLIFSDILQKSISLLGFAVISKACCVEKFDWLITGFSLSTLPNTLIVGIPLLKGMYGDEAVKLLSQIVALQSLIWYTLLLFLFEFRAARGIDTTSSSETANEEESGTPAPMRERHEEGQAKGVSARCYSAFRFLLVVGRKLVMNPNMYASLIGLIWALISFRWRIQLPLIVSNSIRILSDGGLGMAMFSLGLFTALQTKIIACGTKKMLVSLGIRFFLGPALMVISSYAIGMRGTLLKVAIIQFCTGSSTSRNSAICVCEGV
;
A
#
# COMPACT_ATOMS: atom_id res chain seq x y z
N MET A 1 1.15 28.97 -14.17
CA MET A 1 -0.33 29.07 -14.16
C MET A 1 -0.89 27.83 -14.82
N ILE A 2 -1.92 27.20 -14.23
CA ILE A 2 -2.61 26.05 -14.86
C ILE A 2 -3.47 26.65 -15.98
N SER A 3 -3.28 26.19 -17.22
CA SER A 3 -4.02 26.67 -18.37
C SER A 3 -5.39 25.95 -18.48
N TRP A 4 -6.38 26.57 -19.13
CA TRP A 4 -7.68 25.96 -19.40
C TRP A 4 -7.58 24.58 -20.10
N PRO A 5 -6.74 24.41 -21.13
CA PRO A 5 -6.51 23.09 -21.74
C PRO A 5 -6.01 22.03 -20.75
N THR A 6 -5.13 22.39 -19.82
CA THR A 6 -4.63 21.47 -18.81
C THR A 6 -5.75 20.99 -17.89
N ILE A 7 -6.66 21.89 -17.48
CA ILE A 7 -7.83 21.52 -16.66
C ILE A 7 -8.73 20.53 -17.43
N TYR A 8 -8.97 20.79 -18.71
CA TYR A 8 -9.78 19.93 -19.56
C TYR A 8 -9.17 18.52 -19.67
N HIS A 9 -7.88 18.39 -19.95
CA HIS A 9 -7.19 17.10 -20.01
C HIS A 9 -7.21 16.35 -18.68
N VAL A 10 -7.07 17.05 -17.56
CA VAL A 10 -7.21 16.44 -16.23
C VAL A 10 -8.62 15.89 -16.03
N LEU A 11 -9.65 16.63 -16.40
CA LEU A 11 -11.03 16.17 -16.30
C LEU A 11 -11.29 14.97 -17.21
N GLU A 12 -10.79 15.00 -18.45
CA GLU A 12 -10.90 13.92 -19.41
C GLU A 12 -10.31 12.58 -18.89
N GLU A 13 -9.14 12.62 -18.24
CA GLU A 13 -8.48 11.43 -17.70
C GLU A 13 -9.06 10.99 -16.33
N THR A 14 -9.61 11.89 -15.53
CA THR A 14 -10.04 11.56 -14.16
C THR A 14 -11.54 11.36 -13.98
N VAL A 15 -12.39 12.15 -14.66
CA VAL A 15 -13.85 12.07 -14.52
C VAL A 15 -14.40 10.68 -14.83
N PRO A 16 -13.98 9.98 -15.91
CA PRO A 16 -14.47 8.63 -16.20
C PRO A 16 -14.23 7.63 -15.05
N LEU A 17 -13.12 7.76 -14.34
CA LEU A 17 -12.79 6.92 -13.19
C LEU A 17 -13.75 7.15 -12.02
N TYR A 18 -14.06 8.42 -11.72
CA TYR A 18 -15.03 8.76 -10.68
C TYR A 18 -16.46 8.39 -11.07
N VAL A 19 -16.81 8.49 -12.36
CA VAL A 19 -18.11 8.00 -12.86
C VAL A 19 -18.26 6.51 -12.62
N ALA A 20 -17.24 5.70 -12.94
CA ALA A 20 -17.27 4.27 -12.66
C ALA A 20 -17.49 3.97 -11.16
N MET A 21 -16.81 4.72 -10.27
CA MET A 21 -16.98 4.60 -8.83
C MET A 21 -18.39 4.99 -8.37
N ILE A 22 -18.96 6.08 -8.89
CA ILE A 22 -20.30 6.56 -8.54
C ILE A 22 -21.37 5.56 -9.02
N VAL A 23 -21.26 5.07 -10.26
CA VAL A 23 -22.17 4.07 -10.80
C VAL A 23 -22.16 2.79 -9.95
N ALA A 24 -20.97 2.33 -9.52
CA ALA A 24 -20.85 1.19 -8.63
C ALA A 24 -21.49 1.45 -7.25
N TYR A 25 -21.30 2.63 -6.69
CA TYR A 25 -21.95 3.04 -5.43
C TYR A 25 -23.49 3.02 -5.57
N LEU A 26 -24.02 3.64 -6.62
CA LEU A 26 -25.46 3.69 -6.90
C LEU A 26 -26.03 2.30 -7.19
N SER A 27 -25.26 1.41 -7.79
CA SER A 27 -25.69 0.03 -8.11
C SER A 27 -26.04 -0.78 -6.86
N ILE A 28 -25.47 -0.48 -5.72
CA ILE A 28 -25.80 -1.11 -4.43
C ILE A 28 -26.87 -0.30 -3.69
N GLN A 29 -26.63 1.00 -3.52
CA GLN A 29 -27.49 1.82 -2.66
C GLN A 29 -28.87 2.06 -3.26
N TRP A 30 -28.96 2.26 -4.55
CA TRP A 30 -30.21 2.63 -5.23
C TRP A 30 -30.82 1.47 -5.98
N TRP A 31 -30.04 0.84 -6.88
CA TRP A 31 -30.56 -0.22 -7.75
C TRP A 31 -30.54 -1.61 -7.10
N LYS A 32 -29.79 -1.80 -6.02
CA LYS A 32 -29.67 -3.11 -5.31
C LYS A 32 -29.29 -4.27 -6.23
N LEU A 33 -28.43 -4.02 -7.21
CA LEU A 33 -28.07 -5.00 -8.25
C LEU A 33 -27.13 -6.09 -7.73
N PHE A 34 -26.30 -5.79 -6.75
CA PHE A 34 -25.26 -6.70 -6.27
C PHE A 34 -25.47 -7.07 -4.79
N THR A 35 -25.31 -8.37 -4.51
CA THR A 35 -25.23 -8.86 -3.13
C THR A 35 -23.81 -8.64 -2.56
N PRO A 36 -23.63 -8.62 -1.23
CA PRO A 36 -22.30 -8.52 -0.61
C PRO A 36 -21.33 -9.61 -1.09
N GLU A 37 -21.81 -10.82 -1.34
CA GLU A 37 -21.01 -11.94 -1.85
C GLU A 37 -20.51 -11.70 -3.27
N GLN A 38 -21.36 -11.19 -4.16
CA GLN A 38 -20.99 -10.82 -5.53
C GLN A 38 -19.97 -9.67 -5.53
N CYS A 39 -20.15 -8.68 -4.66
CA CYS A 39 -19.18 -7.60 -4.48
C CYS A 39 -17.81 -8.14 -4.01
N SER A 40 -17.80 -9.10 -3.06
CA SER A 40 -16.59 -9.77 -2.63
C SER A 40 -15.91 -10.53 -3.78
N GLY A 41 -16.69 -11.19 -4.64
CA GLY A 41 -16.20 -11.85 -5.86
C GLY A 41 -15.52 -10.87 -6.83
N ILE A 42 -16.16 -9.73 -7.11
CA ILE A 42 -15.62 -8.66 -7.97
C ILE A 42 -14.33 -8.09 -7.37
N ASN A 43 -14.32 -7.78 -6.08
CA ASN A 43 -13.12 -7.28 -5.39
C ASN A 43 -11.96 -8.29 -5.48
N LYS A 44 -12.26 -9.58 -5.34
CA LYS A 44 -11.27 -10.66 -5.46
C LYS A 44 -10.71 -10.79 -6.88
N PHE A 45 -11.55 -10.63 -7.89
CA PHE A 45 -11.12 -10.60 -9.29
C PHE A 45 -10.19 -9.42 -9.56
N VAL A 46 -10.58 -8.22 -9.14
CA VAL A 46 -9.78 -7.00 -9.29
C VAL A 46 -8.41 -7.15 -8.61
N ALA A 47 -8.39 -7.62 -7.36
CA ALA A 47 -7.16 -7.78 -6.61
C ALA A 47 -6.22 -8.86 -7.15
N LYS A 48 -6.77 -9.94 -7.73
CA LYS A 48 -5.97 -11.09 -8.20
C LYS A 48 -5.59 -11.03 -9.68
N PHE A 49 -6.34 -10.31 -10.50
CA PHE A 49 -6.12 -10.25 -11.95
C PHE A 49 -5.93 -8.82 -12.45
N SER A 50 -6.88 -7.91 -12.21
CA SER A 50 -6.88 -6.59 -12.83
C SER A 50 -5.68 -5.73 -12.38
N ILE A 51 -5.47 -5.58 -11.08
CA ILE A 51 -4.37 -4.78 -10.53
C ILE A 51 -3.00 -5.38 -10.89
N PRO A 52 -2.75 -6.69 -10.76
CA PRO A 52 -1.50 -7.29 -11.19
C PRO A 52 -1.18 -7.08 -12.66
N LEU A 53 -2.15 -7.26 -13.55
CA LEU A 53 -1.93 -7.05 -14.99
C LEU A 53 -1.68 -5.59 -15.33
N LEU A 54 -2.37 -4.66 -14.67
CA LEU A 54 -2.10 -3.22 -14.80
C LEU A 54 -0.68 -2.86 -14.32
N SER A 55 -0.25 -3.42 -13.19
CA SER A 55 1.11 -3.22 -12.67
C SER A 55 2.15 -3.79 -13.65
N PHE A 56 1.92 -4.99 -14.17
CA PHE A 56 2.80 -5.59 -15.19
C PHE A 56 2.90 -4.70 -16.43
N GLN A 57 1.77 -4.25 -16.98
CA GLN A 57 1.75 -3.43 -18.19
C GLN A 57 2.55 -2.14 -17.99
N ILE A 58 2.29 -1.42 -16.89
CA ILE A 58 2.98 -0.16 -16.61
C ILE A 58 4.48 -0.36 -16.42
N LEU A 59 4.89 -1.41 -15.71
CA LEU A 59 6.31 -1.66 -15.47
C LEU A 59 7.03 -2.21 -16.70
N SER A 60 6.39 -3.07 -17.49
CA SER A 60 6.98 -3.68 -18.68
C SER A 60 7.18 -2.70 -19.85
N THR A 61 6.39 -1.63 -19.89
CA THR A 61 6.46 -0.62 -20.96
C THR A 61 7.42 0.54 -20.66
N ASN A 62 7.90 0.67 -19.42
CA ASN A 62 8.80 1.75 -19.02
C ASN A 62 10.26 1.29 -18.98
N ASN A 63 11.15 2.17 -19.48
CA ASN A 63 12.59 1.89 -19.54
C ASN A 63 13.23 1.96 -18.16
N PRO A 64 13.72 0.84 -17.59
CA PRO A 64 14.36 0.84 -16.29
C PRO A 64 15.78 1.42 -16.30
N TYR A 65 16.40 1.61 -17.47
CA TYR A 65 17.72 2.21 -17.63
C TYR A 65 17.68 3.74 -17.69
N ASP A 66 16.48 4.32 -17.91
CA ASP A 66 16.25 5.77 -17.98
C ASP A 66 15.51 6.26 -16.70
N MET A 67 15.86 5.67 -15.56
CA MET A 67 15.27 6.04 -14.29
C MET A 67 15.87 7.32 -13.72
N ASN A 68 15.00 8.18 -13.17
CA ASN A 68 15.44 9.39 -12.50
C ASN A 68 15.91 9.10 -11.07
N ILE A 69 17.23 8.99 -10.92
CA ILE A 69 17.87 8.65 -9.64
C ILE A 69 17.48 9.62 -8.52
N LYS A 70 17.33 10.91 -8.80
CA LYS A 70 16.94 11.91 -7.80
C LYS A 70 15.54 11.65 -7.27
N LEU A 71 14.59 11.28 -8.15
CA LEU A 71 13.23 10.93 -7.75
C LEU A 71 13.20 9.68 -6.86
N ILE A 72 13.96 8.64 -7.22
CA ILE A 72 14.07 7.40 -6.45
C ILE A 72 14.64 7.67 -5.04
N PHE A 73 15.76 8.40 -4.96
CA PHE A 73 16.35 8.74 -3.66
C PHE A 73 15.45 9.64 -2.81
N SER A 74 14.71 10.57 -3.44
CA SER A 74 13.75 11.42 -2.74
C SER A 74 12.59 10.61 -2.16
N ASP A 75 12.06 9.64 -2.92
CA ASP A 75 11.00 8.74 -2.47
C ASP A 75 11.48 7.84 -1.31
N ILE A 76 12.68 7.27 -1.42
CA ILE A 76 13.28 6.45 -0.36
C ILE A 76 13.52 7.29 0.91
N LEU A 77 14.08 8.48 0.77
CA LEU A 77 14.37 9.37 1.90
C LEU A 77 13.07 9.80 2.61
N GLN A 78 12.06 10.22 1.86
CA GLN A 78 10.76 10.61 2.41
C GLN A 78 10.12 9.47 3.22
N LYS A 79 10.09 8.26 2.68
CA LYS A 79 9.49 7.10 3.33
C LYS A 79 10.31 6.63 4.54
N SER A 80 11.63 6.73 4.47
CA SER A 80 12.51 6.41 5.60
C SER A 80 12.34 7.41 6.75
N ILE A 81 12.26 8.71 6.45
CA ILE A 81 11.99 9.75 7.46
C ILE A 81 10.63 9.53 8.10
N SER A 82 9.60 9.22 7.30
CA SER A 82 8.26 8.94 7.80
C SER A 82 8.25 7.72 8.72
N LEU A 83 8.88 6.61 8.32
CA LEU A 83 8.96 5.39 9.12
C LEU A 83 9.65 5.63 10.46
N LEU A 84 10.80 6.33 10.45
CA LEU A 84 11.55 6.67 11.66
C LEU A 84 10.75 7.64 12.55
N GLY A 85 10.12 8.65 11.97
CA GLY A 85 9.29 9.62 12.70
C GLY A 85 8.13 8.93 13.43
N PHE A 86 7.37 8.08 12.74
CA PHE A 86 6.30 7.33 13.38
C PHE A 86 6.81 6.27 14.37
N ALA A 87 7.98 5.69 14.16
CA ALA A 87 8.61 4.80 15.14
C ALA A 87 8.98 5.53 16.43
N VAL A 88 9.49 6.76 16.34
CA VAL A 88 9.78 7.60 17.52
C VAL A 88 8.48 8.01 18.22
N ILE A 89 7.49 8.49 17.48
CA ILE A 89 6.17 8.87 18.04
C ILE A 89 5.50 7.68 18.73
N SER A 90 5.56 6.49 18.13
CA SER A 90 4.97 5.29 18.70
C SER A 90 5.67 4.84 19.99
N LYS A 91 6.94 5.12 20.16
CA LYS A 91 7.66 4.89 21.42
C LYS A 91 7.30 5.89 22.52
N ALA A 92 7.03 7.14 22.15
CA ALA A 92 6.69 8.22 23.07
C ALA A 92 5.23 8.17 23.56
N CYS A 93 4.27 7.76 22.70
CA CYS A 93 2.84 7.66 23.03
C CYS A 93 2.49 6.25 23.51
N CYS A 94 1.97 6.12 24.73
CA CYS A 94 2.02 4.86 25.50
C CYS A 94 0.97 3.78 25.19
N VAL A 95 -0.07 3.96 24.39
CA VAL A 95 -1.22 3.01 24.44
C VAL A 95 -1.33 2.03 23.26
N GLU A 96 -1.10 2.39 22.04
CA GLU A 96 -1.21 1.48 20.88
C GLU A 96 -0.02 1.66 19.94
N LYS A 97 1.17 1.37 20.45
CA LYS A 97 2.45 1.77 19.85
C LYS A 97 2.62 1.36 18.38
N PHE A 98 2.20 0.15 18.03
CA PHE A 98 2.51 -0.42 16.73
C PHE A 98 1.47 -0.05 15.66
N ASP A 99 0.21 0.13 16.05
CA ASP A 99 -0.87 0.48 15.15
C ASP A 99 -0.72 1.90 14.59
N TRP A 100 -0.31 2.83 15.44
CA TRP A 100 0.01 4.19 15.03
C TRP A 100 1.18 4.27 14.05
N LEU A 101 2.21 3.42 14.26
CA LEU A 101 3.34 3.32 13.33
C LEU A 101 2.87 2.85 11.95
N ILE A 102 2.16 1.73 11.88
CA ILE A 102 1.70 1.15 10.61
C ILE A 102 0.77 2.12 9.88
N THR A 103 -0.22 2.65 10.59
CA THR A 103 -1.22 3.54 10.02
C THR A 103 -0.62 4.87 9.59
N GLY A 104 0.16 5.51 10.45
CA GLY A 104 0.81 6.78 10.15
C GLY A 104 1.77 6.66 8.97
N PHE A 105 2.58 5.60 8.93
CA PHE A 105 3.45 5.29 7.81
C PHE A 105 2.65 5.06 6.53
N SER A 106 1.64 4.19 6.53
CA SER A 106 0.81 3.93 5.36
C SER A 106 0.12 5.19 4.84
N LEU A 107 -0.46 5.99 5.72
CA LEU A 107 -1.16 7.23 5.35
C LEU A 107 -0.23 8.28 4.76
N SER A 108 0.96 8.45 5.31
CA SER A 108 1.90 9.50 4.90
C SER A 108 2.73 9.13 3.68
N THR A 109 2.84 7.84 3.32
CA THR A 109 3.83 7.38 2.33
C THR A 109 3.29 6.62 1.14
N LEU A 110 2.08 6.04 1.23
CA LEU A 110 1.53 5.17 0.18
C LEU A 110 0.31 5.81 -0.50
N PRO A 111 0.54 6.69 -1.50
CA PRO A 111 -0.53 7.22 -2.33
C PRO A 111 -1.08 6.14 -3.28
N ASN A 112 -2.30 6.33 -3.76
CA ASN A 112 -2.85 5.50 -4.83
C ASN A 112 -2.30 5.96 -6.19
N THR A 113 -1.00 5.76 -6.37
CA THR A 113 -0.27 6.23 -7.56
C THR A 113 -0.73 5.51 -8.80
N LEU A 114 -0.98 4.20 -8.72
CA LEU A 114 -1.32 3.36 -9.86
C LEU A 114 -2.69 3.71 -10.48
N ILE A 115 -3.73 3.82 -9.66
CA ILE A 115 -5.11 3.93 -10.15
C ILE A 115 -5.52 5.39 -10.34
N VAL A 116 -5.11 6.29 -9.44
CA VAL A 116 -5.53 7.71 -9.48
C VAL A 116 -4.37 8.63 -9.88
N GLY A 117 -3.17 8.34 -9.40
CA GLY A 117 -1.99 9.19 -9.63
C GLY A 117 -1.59 9.26 -11.08
N ILE A 118 -1.50 8.12 -11.77
CA ILE A 118 -1.08 8.06 -13.17
C ILE A 118 -2.05 8.81 -14.07
N PRO A 119 -3.38 8.56 -14.09
CA PRO A 119 -4.30 9.32 -14.91
C PRO A 119 -4.27 10.83 -14.64
N LEU A 120 -4.28 11.22 -13.36
CA LEU A 120 -4.24 12.63 -12.98
C LEU A 120 -2.99 13.34 -13.52
N LEU A 121 -1.82 12.77 -13.27
CA LEU A 121 -0.55 13.39 -13.67
C LEU A 121 -0.28 13.28 -15.18
N LYS A 122 -0.84 12.27 -15.84
CA LYS A 122 -0.87 12.18 -17.30
C LYS A 122 -1.66 13.35 -17.90
N GLY A 123 -2.84 13.67 -17.36
CA GLY A 123 -3.62 14.84 -17.78
C GLY A 123 -2.91 16.18 -17.55
N MET A 124 -2.06 16.28 -16.50
CA MET A 124 -1.34 17.51 -16.16
C MET A 124 -0.02 17.69 -16.91
N TYR A 125 0.76 16.64 -17.10
CA TYR A 125 2.16 16.69 -17.56
C TYR A 125 2.46 15.72 -18.72
N GLY A 126 1.45 14.99 -19.22
CA GLY A 126 1.60 14.04 -20.32
C GLY A 126 2.36 12.76 -19.95
N ASP A 127 2.89 12.08 -20.97
CA ASP A 127 3.51 10.77 -20.84
C ASP A 127 4.84 10.77 -20.05
N GLU A 128 5.50 11.92 -19.92
CA GLU A 128 6.70 12.04 -19.09
C GLU A 128 6.37 11.81 -17.62
N ALA A 129 5.23 12.30 -17.14
CA ALA A 129 4.79 12.03 -15.78
C ALA A 129 4.48 10.54 -15.57
N VAL A 130 3.93 9.86 -16.57
CA VAL A 130 3.68 8.40 -16.48
C VAL A 130 4.99 7.64 -16.30
N LYS A 131 6.06 8.01 -17.04
CA LYS A 131 7.39 7.41 -16.87
C LYS A 131 7.97 7.63 -15.47
N LEU A 132 7.82 8.81 -14.90
CA LEU A 132 8.28 9.10 -13.55
C LEU A 132 7.48 8.34 -12.50
N LEU A 133 6.16 8.28 -12.65
CA LEU A 133 5.29 7.57 -11.71
C LEU A 133 5.45 6.05 -11.75
N SER A 134 5.74 5.48 -12.90
CA SER A 134 6.01 4.04 -13.02
C SER A 134 7.20 3.59 -12.18
N GLN A 135 8.23 4.44 -12.05
CA GLN A 135 9.38 4.18 -11.16
C GLN A 135 8.94 4.13 -9.69
N ILE A 136 8.07 5.04 -9.29
CA ILE A 136 7.51 5.07 -7.93
C ILE A 136 6.58 3.87 -7.71
N VAL A 137 5.76 3.48 -8.69
CA VAL A 137 4.93 2.27 -8.62
C VAL A 137 5.79 1.03 -8.44
N ALA A 138 6.92 0.92 -9.14
CA ALA A 138 7.87 -0.18 -8.95
C ALA A 138 8.39 -0.24 -7.50
N LEU A 139 8.86 0.88 -6.96
CA LEU A 139 9.32 0.96 -5.57
C LEU A 139 8.20 0.65 -4.57
N GLN A 140 6.99 1.16 -4.82
CA GLN A 140 5.84 0.90 -3.96
C GLN A 140 5.47 -0.58 -3.94
N SER A 141 5.37 -1.24 -5.11
CA SER A 141 4.92 -2.61 -5.20
C SER A 141 5.97 -3.63 -4.71
N LEU A 142 7.25 -3.38 -4.96
CA LEU A 142 8.32 -4.33 -4.63
C LEU A 142 8.89 -4.12 -3.22
N ILE A 143 9.01 -2.89 -2.74
CA ILE A 143 9.67 -2.58 -1.47
C ILE A 143 8.64 -2.19 -0.40
N TRP A 144 7.86 -1.14 -0.65
CA TRP A 144 7.07 -0.51 0.41
C TRP A 144 5.83 -1.31 0.81
N TYR A 145 5.11 -1.90 -0.13
CA TYR A 145 3.99 -2.81 0.20
C TYR A 145 4.50 -4.11 0.84
N THR A 146 5.68 -4.57 0.46
CA THR A 146 6.36 -5.70 1.11
C THR A 146 6.70 -5.40 2.57
N LEU A 147 7.28 -4.22 2.81
CA LEU A 147 7.57 -3.75 4.17
C LEU A 147 6.28 -3.59 5.00
N LEU A 148 5.24 -3.01 4.40
CA LEU A 148 3.96 -2.83 5.09
C LEU A 148 3.33 -4.19 5.46
N LEU A 149 3.35 -5.16 4.54
CA LEU A 149 2.88 -6.51 4.82
C LEU A 149 3.68 -7.17 5.96
N PHE A 150 5.00 -7.00 5.95
CA PHE A 150 5.85 -7.47 7.04
C PHE A 150 5.45 -6.84 8.38
N LEU A 151 5.19 -5.54 8.42
CA LEU A 151 4.77 -4.84 9.64
C LEU A 151 3.41 -5.33 10.14
N PHE A 152 2.45 -5.59 9.26
CA PHE A 152 1.15 -6.15 9.63
C PHE A 152 1.26 -7.57 10.22
N GLU A 153 2.06 -8.43 9.58
CA GLU A 153 2.28 -9.80 10.09
C GLU A 153 3.03 -9.80 11.44
N PHE A 154 3.99 -8.89 11.59
CA PHE A 154 4.71 -8.72 12.85
C PHE A 154 3.79 -8.25 13.98
N ARG A 155 2.82 -7.39 13.68
CA ARG A 155 1.76 -6.99 14.60
C ARG A 155 0.91 -8.20 15.02
N ALA A 156 0.44 -8.99 14.03
CA ALA A 156 -0.38 -10.16 14.26
C ALA A 156 0.33 -11.19 15.15
N ALA A 157 1.60 -11.45 14.90
CA ALA A 157 2.40 -12.36 15.71
C ALA A 157 2.54 -11.89 17.17
N ARG A 158 2.77 -10.60 17.39
CA ARG A 158 2.84 -10.02 18.75
C ARG A 158 1.50 -10.09 19.50
N GLY A 159 0.38 -9.94 18.81
CA GLY A 159 -0.97 -10.06 19.41
C GLY A 159 -1.25 -11.47 19.94
N ILE A 160 -0.78 -12.49 19.23
CA ILE A 160 -0.93 -13.89 19.64
C ILE A 160 -0.07 -14.19 20.89
N ASP A 161 1.17 -13.69 20.96
CA ASP A 161 2.06 -13.88 22.11
C ASP A 161 1.49 -13.25 23.39
N THR A 162 0.79 -12.11 23.26
CA THR A 162 0.17 -11.43 24.41
C THR A 162 -1.05 -12.20 24.94
N THR A 163 -1.83 -12.84 24.06
CA THR A 163 -3.01 -13.61 24.45
C THR A 163 -2.61 -14.93 25.10
N SER A 164 -1.61 -15.63 24.58
CA SER A 164 -1.11 -16.87 25.16
C SER A 164 -0.43 -16.67 26.52
N SER A 165 0.21 -15.52 26.74
CA SER A 165 0.84 -15.16 28.02
C SER A 165 -0.20 -14.85 29.11
N SER A 166 -1.39 -14.32 28.73
CA SER A 166 -2.48 -14.05 29.68
C SER A 166 -3.28 -15.29 30.04
N GLU A 167 -3.38 -16.29 29.19
CA GLU A 167 -4.03 -17.57 29.49
C GLU A 167 -3.18 -18.43 30.42
N THR A 168 -1.85 -18.44 30.24
CA THR A 168 -0.92 -19.18 31.14
C THR A 168 -0.83 -18.56 32.54
N ALA A 169 -1.04 -17.23 32.65
CA ALA A 169 -1.02 -16.57 33.97
C ALA A 169 -2.30 -16.82 34.79
N ASN A 170 -3.42 -17.19 34.16
CA ASN A 170 -4.68 -17.47 34.85
C ASN A 170 -4.85 -18.94 35.27
N GLU A 171 -3.98 -19.84 34.78
CA GLU A 171 -4.00 -21.26 35.18
C GLU A 171 -3.07 -21.61 36.37
N GLU A 172 -2.18 -20.70 36.78
CA GLU A 172 -1.23 -20.94 37.89
C GLU A 172 -1.74 -20.58 39.30
N GLU A 173 -2.97 -20.08 39.48
CA GLU A 173 -3.49 -19.66 40.78
C GLU A 173 -4.32 -20.75 41.54
N SER A 174 -4.21 -22.01 41.14
CA SER A 174 -4.88 -23.11 41.89
C SER A 174 -4.01 -24.36 41.97
N GLY A 175 -3.08 -24.39 42.92
CA GLY A 175 -2.32 -25.64 43.20
C GLY A 175 -1.23 -25.50 44.26
N THR A 176 -1.48 -26.08 45.40
CA THR A 176 -0.72 -26.37 46.60
C THR A 176 0.83 -26.44 46.51
N PRO A 177 1.59 -26.03 47.53
CA PRO A 177 3.05 -25.95 47.51
C PRO A 177 3.74 -27.29 47.78
N ALA A 178 4.69 -27.66 46.94
CA ALA A 178 5.63 -28.75 47.16
C ALA A 178 7.08 -28.31 46.78
N PRO A 179 8.14 -28.93 47.31
CA PRO A 179 9.33 -28.25 47.86
C PRO A 179 10.42 -27.96 46.84
N MET A 180 11.26 -26.98 47.21
CA MET A 180 12.50 -26.56 46.57
C MET A 180 13.35 -27.71 46.04
N ARG A 181 13.68 -27.64 44.75
CA ARG A 181 14.82 -28.34 44.16
C ARG A 181 15.58 -27.36 43.27
N GLU A 182 16.81 -27.15 43.63
CA GLU A 182 17.79 -26.32 42.92
C GLU A 182 17.85 -26.65 41.41
N ARG A 183 17.67 -25.67 40.57
CA ARG A 183 17.86 -25.80 39.13
C ARG A 183 18.88 -24.75 38.66
N HIS A 184 20.13 -25.19 38.64
CA HIS A 184 21.25 -24.49 38.03
C HIS A 184 21.02 -24.20 36.54
N GLU A 185 21.40 -23.00 36.14
CA GLU A 185 21.92 -22.49 34.88
C GLU A 185 21.79 -23.30 33.56
N GLU A 186 20.62 -23.68 33.13
CA GLU A 186 20.35 -24.13 31.76
C GLU A 186 19.28 -23.32 30.99
N GLY A 187 18.80 -22.21 31.56
CA GLY A 187 17.69 -21.42 31.05
C GLY A 187 18.01 -20.50 29.87
N GLN A 188 19.28 -20.10 29.70
CA GLN A 188 19.60 -19.05 28.72
C GLN A 188 19.76 -19.58 27.28
N ALA A 189 20.29 -20.77 27.09
CA ALA A 189 20.48 -21.37 25.78
C ALA A 189 19.17 -21.84 25.12
N LYS A 190 18.21 -22.33 25.91
CA LYS A 190 16.89 -22.74 25.44
C LYS A 190 16.02 -21.56 25.01
N GLY A 191 16.14 -20.40 25.67
CA GLY A 191 15.42 -19.20 25.35
C GLY A 191 15.86 -18.56 24.01
N VAL A 192 17.13 -18.62 23.69
CA VAL A 192 17.69 -18.08 22.42
C VAL A 192 17.30 -18.98 21.24
N SER A 193 17.36 -20.31 21.42
CA SER A 193 16.93 -21.26 20.39
C SER A 193 15.43 -21.16 20.10
N ALA A 194 14.59 -21.04 21.10
CA ALA A 194 13.14 -20.86 20.95
C ALA A 194 12.77 -19.53 20.26
N ARG A 195 13.45 -18.44 20.60
CA ARG A 195 13.27 -17.14 19.91
C ARG A 195 13.73 -17.17 18.46
N CYS A 196 14.86 -17.83 18.17
CA CYS A 196 15.36 -17.99 16.82
C CYS A 196 14.41 -18.84 15.96
N TYR A 197 13.87 -19.93 16.51
CA TYR A 197 12.88 -20.77 15.85
C TYR A 197 11.57 -20.04 15.59
N SER A 198 11.08 -19.25 16.55
CA SER A 198 9.90 -18.41 16.41
C SER A 198 10.11 -17.33 15.34
N ALA A 199 11.26 -16.68 15.33
CA ALA A 199 11.61 -15.69 14.29
C ALA A 199 11.72 -16.31 12.90
N PHE A 200 12.31 -17.49 12.78
CA PHE A 200 12.42 -18.22 11.50
C PHE A 200 11.04 -18.65 10.99
N ARG A 201 10.21 -19.20 11.86
CA ARG A 201 8.82 -19.57 11.52
C ARG A 201 8.00 -18.36 11.08
N PHE A 202 8.17 -17.22 11.77
CA PHE A 202 7.56 -15.95 11.38
C PHE A 202 8.02 -15.51 9.98
N LEU A 203 9.33 -15.52 9.71
CA LEU A 203 9.87 -15.18 8.39
C LEU A 203 9.34 -16.09 7.29
N LEU A 204 9.17 -17.39 7.56
CA LEU A 204 8.56 -18.32 6.62
C LEU A 204 7.09 -17.99 6.32
N VAL A 205 6.31 -17.65 7.33
CA VAL A 205 4.89 -17.25 7.15
C VAL A 205 4.80 -15.97 6.33
N VAL A 206 5.59 -14.96 6.68
CA VAL A 206 5.65 -13.70 5.92
C VAL A 206 6.12 -13.97 4.49
N GLY A 207 7.20 -14.72 4.32
CA GLY A 207 7.74 -15.08 3.01
C GLY A 207 6.69 -15.79 2.15
N ARG A 208 5.96 -16.75 2.71
CA ARG A 208 4.86 -17.44 2.01
C ARG A 208 3.74 -16.51 1.57
N LYS A 209 3.29 -15.59 2.45
CA LYS A 209 2.26 -14.59 2.09
C LYS A 209 2.76 -13.62 1.02
N LEU A 210 4.01 -13.23 1.09
CA LEU A 210 4.66 -12.40 0.08
C LEU A 210 4.70 -13.10 -1.28
N VAL A 211 5.17 -14.34 -1.27
CA VAL A 211 5.24 -15.22 -2.45
C VAL A 211 3.84 -15.51 -3.02
N MET A 212 2.78 -15.47 -2.23
CA MET A 212 1.41 -15.67 -2.70
C MET A 212 0.72 -14.39 -3.20
N ASN A 213 1.37 -13.22 -3.12
CA ASN A 213 0.78 -11.96 -3.56
C ASN A 213 0.90 -11.77 -5.09
N PRO A 214 -0.20 -11.84 -5.85
CA PRO A 214 -0.16 -11.79 -7.31
C PRO A 214 0.39 -10.46 -7.85
N ASN A 215 0.16 -9.36 -7.15
CA ASN A 215 0.67 -8.04 -7.56
C ASN A 215 2.20 -7.96 -7.46
N MET A 216 2.80 -8.62 -6.47
CA MET A 216 4.25 -8.69 -6.34
C MET A 216 4.89 -9.43 -7.52
N TYR A 217 4.32 -10.58 -7.91
CA TYR A 217 4.81 -11.32 -9.08
C TYR A 217 4.67 -10.54 -10.37
N ALA A 218 3.50 -9.95 -10.59
CA ALA A 218 3.24 -9.18 -11.78
C ALA A 218 4.22 -8.00 -11.90
N SER A 219 4.49 -7.31 -10.81
CA SER A 219 5.45 -6.21 -10.76
C SER A 219 6.88 -6.69 -11.00
N LEU A 220 7.27 -7.81 -10.37
CA LEU A 220 8.61 -8.38 -10.54
C LEU A 220 8.83 -8.88 -11.98
N ILE A 221 7.88 -9.64 -12.52
CA ILE A 221 7.94 -10.14 -13.90
C ILE A 221 7.92 -8.98 -14.89
N GLY A 222 7.09 -7.95 -14.64
CA GLY A 222 7.05 -6.74 -15.47
C GLY A 222 8.39 -6.00 -15.48
N LEU A 223 9.04 -5.86 -14.33
CA LEU A 223 10.36 -5.23 -14.22
C LEU A 223 11.45 -6.07 -14.90
N ILE A 224 11.46 -7.40 -14.67
CA ILE A 224 12.42 -8.32 -15.33
C ILE A 224 12.22 -8.25 -16.84
N TRP A 225 10.98 -8.29 -17.30
CA TRP A 225 10.70 -8.14 -18.73
C TRP A 225 11.20 -6.82 -19.28
N ALA A 226 10.96 -5.71 -18.59
CA ALA A 226 11.47 -4.40 -19.00
C ALA A 226 13.00 -4.39 -19.11
N LEU A 227 13.72 -4.95 -18.13
CA LEU A 227 15.17 -5.08 -18.17
C LEU A 227 15.65 -5.85 -19.43
N ILE A 228 14.99 -6.97 -19.74
CA ILE A 228 15.29 -7.79 -20.92
C ILE A 228 14.93 -7.03 -22.21
N SER A 229 13.71 -6.53 -22.30
CA SER A 229 13.16 -5.87 -23.48
C SER A 229 14.01 -4.65 -23.91
N PHE A 230 14.33 -3.76 -22.97
CA PHE A 230 15.11 -2.56 -23.27
C PHE A 230 16.61 -2.85 -23.50
N ARG A 231 17.16 -3.92 -22.87
CA ARG A 231 18.56 -4.28 -23.09
C ARG A 231 18.80 -4.92 -24.44
N TRP A 232 17.92 -5.85 -24.85
CA TRP A 232 18.06 -6.60 -26.09
C TRP A 232 17.14 -6.11 -27.21
N ARG A 233 16.36 -5.03 -26.99
CA ARG A 233 15.38 -4.48 -27.92
C ARG A 233 14.35 -5.50 -28.42
N ILE A 234 13.97 -6.43 -27.54
CA ILE A 234 12.97 -7.45 -27.81
C ILE A 234 11.60 -6.89 -27.42
N GLN A 235 10.63 -6.96 -28.31
CA GLN A 235 9.25 -6.57 -28.02
C GLN A 235 8.41 -7.81 -27.71
N LEU A 236 7.38 -7.60 -26.87
CA LEU A 236 6.36 -8.64 -26.66
C LEU A 236 5.64 -8.93 -27.98
N PRO A 237 5.35 -10.21 -28.29
CA PRO A 237 4.47 -10.54 -29.40
C PRO A 237 3.16 -9.73 -29.30
N LEU A 238 2.69 -9.17 -30.42
CA LEU A 238 1.49 -8.32 -30.45
C LEU A 238 0.25 -8.97 -29.82
N ILE A 239 0.10 -10.29 -30.01
CA ILE A 239 -1.00 -11.05 -29.42
C ILE A 239 -0.95 -10.98 -27.88
N VAL A 240 0.22 -11.20 -27.29
CA VAL A 240 0.42 -11.18 -25.83
C VAL A 240 0.23 -9.75 -25.29
N SER A 241 0.86 -8.78 -25.95
CA SER A 241 0.75 -7.35 -25.58
C SER A 241 -0.69 -6.86 -25.61
N ASN A 242 -1.46 -7.18 -26.68
CA ASN A 242 -2.84 -6.77 -26.80
C ASN A 242 -3.75 -7.51 -25.78
N SER A 243 -3.49 -8.78 -25.48
CA SER A 243 -4.24 -9.51 -24.46
C SER A 243 -4.06 -8.90 -23.07
N ILE A 244 -2.82 -8.57 -22.70
CA ILE A 244 -2.51 -7.90 -21.45
C ILE A 244 -3.16 -6.54 -21.39
N ARG A 245 -3.08 -5.77 -22.48
CA ARG A 245 -3.65 -4.42 -22.57
C ARG A 245 -5.16 -4.42 -22.39
N ILE A 246 -5.91 -5.30 -23.03
CA ILE A 246 -7.38 -5.40 -22.87
C ILE A 246 -7.75 -5.64 -21.40
N LEU A 247 -7.07 -6.58 -20.74
CA LEU A 247 -7.36 -6.90 -19.34
C LEU A 247 -6.89 -5.80 -18.38
N SER A 248 -5.82 -5.11 -18.70
CA SER A 248 -5.27 -4.01 -17.91
C SER A 248 -6.10 -2.74 -18.03
N ASP A 249 -6.49 -2.35 -19.25
CA ASP A 249 -7.32 -1.15 -19.50
C ASP A 249 -8.70 -1.31 -18.84
N GLY A 250 -9.31 -2.49 -18.95
CA GLY A 250 -10.52 -2.85 -18.19
C GLY A 250 -10.26 -2.87 -16.68
N GLY A 251 -9.05 -3.24 -16.27
CA GLY A 251 -8.64 -3.33 -14.87
C GLY A 251 -8.66 -2.01 -14.12
N LEU A 252 -8.31 -0.90 -14.76
CA LEU A 252 -8.34 0.43 -14.15
C LEU A 252 -9.79 0.83 -13.80
N GLY A 253 -10.72 0.67 -14.75
CA GLY A 253 -12.14 0.92 -14.52
C GLY A 253 -12.73 0.00 -13.46
N MET A 254 -12.41 -1.31 -13.52
CA MET A 254 -12.85 -2.29 -12.55
C MET A 254 -12.30 -2.02 -11.14
N ALA A 255 -11.09 -1.51 -10.99
CA ALA A 255 -10.53 -1.13 -9.71
C ALA A 255 -11.32 0.03 -9.07
N MET A 256 -11.67 1.06 -9.86
CA MET A 256 -12.51 2.16 -9.38
C MET A 256 -13.95 1.71 -9.10
N PHE A 257 -14.50 0.84 -9.91
CA PHE A 257 -15.80 0.23 -9.70
C PHE A 257 -15.83 -0.59 -8.39
N SER A 258 -14.86 -1.46 -8.18
CA SER A 258 -14.67 -2.24 -6.95
C SER A 258 -14.60 -1.34 -5.70
N LEU A 259 -13.92 -0.20 -5.81
CA LEU A 259 -13.86 0.78 -4.74
C LEU A 259 -15.23 1.41 -4.43
N GLY A 260 -16.02 1.69 -5.46
CA GLY A 260 -17.40 2.16 -5.32
C GLY A 260 -18.30 1.14 -4.60
N LEU A 261 -18.22 -0.14 -5.00
CA LEU A 261 -18.92 -1.24 -4.34
C LEU A 261 -18.52 -1.36 -2.87
N PHE A 262 -17.22 -1.35 -2.59
CA PHE A 262 -16.70 -1.42 -1.22
C PHE A 262 -17.21 -0.26 -0.37
N THR A 263 -17.19 0.97 -0.91
CA THR A 263 -17.68 2.16 -0.20
C THR A 263 -19.19 2.07 0.10
N ALA A 264 -19.98 1.50 -0.82
CA ALA A 264 -21.42 1.34 -0.65
C ALA A 264 -21.79 0.28 0.40
N LEU A 265 -20.98 -0.74 0.59
CA LEU A 265 -21.19 -1.79 1.59
C LEU A 265 -20.88 -1.35 3.02
N GLN A 266 -20.16 -0.22 3.20
CA GLN A 266 -19.83 0.27 4.54
C GLN A 266 -21.08 0.85 5.24
N THR A 267 -21.42 0.30 6.40
CA THR A 267 -22.57 0.76 7.20
C THR A 267 -22.37 2.14 7.81
N LYS A 268 -21.10 2.53 8.05
CA LYS A 268 -20.72 3.84 8.57
C LYS A 268 -19.62 4.45 7.71
N ILE A 269 -19.90 5.60 7.12
CA ILE A 269 -18.90 6.36 6.34
C ILE A 269 -17.71 6.81 7.21
N ILE A 270 -17.93 7.01 8.50
CA ILE A 270 -16.91 7.40 9.50
C ILE A 270 -16.93 6.38 10.64
N ALA A 271 -16.28 5.24 10.45
CA ALA A 271 -16.22 4.18 11.47
C ALA A 271 -15.35 4.61 12.68
N CYS A 272 -14.31 5.40 12.46
CA CYS A 272 -13.29 5.76 13.46
C CYS A 272 -13.60 6.98 14.32
N GLY A 273 -14.73 7.67 14.09
CA GLY A 273 -15.00 8.97 14.70
C GLY A 273 -14.27 10.13 13.99
N THR A 274 -14.89 11.32 14.09
CA THR A 274 -14.45 12.53 13.36
C THR A 274 -13.03 12.99 13.71
N LYS A 275 -12.60 12.83 14.96
CA LYS A 275 -11.24 13.22 15.40
C LYS A 275 -10.14 12.39 14.71
N LYS A 276 -10.26 11.05 14.72
CA LYS A 276 -9.28 10.17 14.06
C LYS A 276 -9.28 10.38 12.54
N MET A 277 -10.43 10.61 11.94
CA MET A 277 -10.56 10.94 10.51
C MET A 277 -9.84 12.25 10.16
N LEU A 278 -10.03 13.32 10.92
CA LEU A 278 -9.36 14.61 10.70
C LEU A 278 -7.82 14.48 10.84
N VAL A 279 -7.35 13.75 11.83
CA VAL A 279 -5.91 13.47 12.00
C VAL A 279 -5.38 12.70 10.79
N SER A 280 -6.09 11.67 10.32
CA SER A 280 -5.69 10.89 9.14
C SER A 280 -5.63 11.74 7.86
N LEU A 281 -6.62 12.64 7.66
CA LEU A 281 -6.59 13.60 6.56
C LEU A 281 -5.43 14.59 6.69
N GLY A 282 -5.16 15.08 7.90
CA GLY A 282 -4.02 15.94 8.19
C GLY A 282 -2.69 15.28 7.85
N ILE A 283 -2.47 14.05 8.32
CA ILE A 283 -1.27 13.26 7.97
C ILE A 283 -1.17 13.09 6.45
N ARG A 284 -2.27 12.76 5.79
CA ARG A 284 -2.28 12.49 4.35
C ARG A 284 -2.00 13.71 3.50
N PHE A 285 -2.74 14.82 3.73
CA PHE A 285 -2.70 15.98 2.84
C PHE A 285 -1.67 17.03 3.22
N PHE A 286 -1.18 17.02 4.47
CA PHE A 286 -0.16 17.97 4.91
C PHE A 286 1.18 17.30 5.18
N LEU A 287 1.21 16.25 6.02
CA LEU A 287 2.48 15.64 6.42
C LEU A 287 3.15 14.89 5.25
N GLY A 288 2.41 14.08 4.48
CA GLY A 288 2.94 13.35 3.34
C GLY A 288 3.61 14.26 2.31
N PRO A 289 2.89 15.26 1.73
CA PRO A 289 3.47 16.23 0.81
C PRO A 289 4.61 17.05 1.41
N ALA A 290 4.50 17.48 2.70
CA ALA A 290 5.55 18.24 3.36
C ALA A 290 6.86 17.45 3.47
N LEU A 291 6.79 16.17 3.88
CA LEU A 291 7.96 15.29 3.93
C LEU A 291 8.56 15.08 2.52
N MET A 292 7.72 14.98 1.48
CA MET A 292 8.20 14.87 0.10
C MET A 292 8.89 16.14 -0.37
N VAL A 293 8.37 17.32 -0.02
CA VAL A 293 9.03 18.61 -0.27
C VAL A 293 10.40 18.65 0.39
N ILE A 294 10.49 18.34 1.68
CA ILE A 294 11.75 18.35 2.43
C ILE A 294 12.78 17.40 1.79
N SER A 295 12.38 16.16 1.49
CA SER A 295 13.23 15.15 0.86
C SER A 295 13.69 15.57 -0.53
N SER A 296 12.79 16.18 -1.31
CA SER A 296 13.10 16.66 -2.65
C SER A 296 14.07 17.84 -2.65
N TYR A 297 13.93 18.77 -1.72
CA TYR A 297 14.87 19.87 -1.55
C TYR A 297 16.25 19.38 -1.09
N ALA A 298 16.30 18.42 -0.16
CA ALA A 298 17.55 17.82 0.31
C ALA A 298 18.35 17.15 -0.82
N ILE A 299 17.68 16.58 -1.83
CA ILE A 299 18.31 15.94 -2.99
C ILE A 299 18.52 16.94 -4.16
N GLY A 300 18.05 18.18 -4.01
CA GLY A 300 18.21 19.21 -5.05
C GLY A 300 17.29 19.01 -6.27
N MET A 301 16.08 18.46 -6.06
CA MET A 301 15.06 18.38 -7.12
C MET A 301 14.43 19.75 -7.35
N ARG A 302 14.19 20.07 -8.64
CA ARG A 302 13.57 21.36 -9.07
C ARG A 302 12.64 21.14 -10.27
N GLY A 303 11.82 22.15 -10.58
CA GLY A 303 11.00 22.20 -11.79
C GLY A 303 9.84 21.19 -11.78
N THR A 304 9.55 20.60 -12.93
CA THR A 304 8.43 19.67 -13.14
C THR A 304 8.57 18.40 -12.30
N LEU A 305 9.80 17.89 -12.13
CA LEU A 305 10.08 16.72 -11.33
C LEU A 305 9.62 16.87 -9.87
N LEU A 306 9.89 18.03 -9.26
CA LEU A 306 9.44 18.38 -7.91
C LEU A 306 7.90 18.44 -7.85
N LYS A 307 7.26 19.06 -8.83
CA LYS A 307 5.80 19.17 -8.89
C LYS A 307 5.13 17.81 -8.98
N VAL A 308 5.58 16.94 -9.88
CA VAL A 308 5.09 15.57 -10.03
C VAL A 308 5.25 14.79 -8.72
N ALA A 309 6.42 14.89 -8.08
CA ALA A 309 6.71 14.21 -6.82
C ALA A 309 5.79 14.66 -5.67
N ILE A 310 5.41 15.91 -5.59
CA ILE A 310 4.50 16.44 -4.55
C ILE A 310 3.05 16.09 -4.85
N ILE A 311 2.58 16.32 -6.08
CA ILE A 311 1.17 16.15 -6.46
C ILE A 311 0.73 14.70 -6.33
N GLN A 312 1.61 13.71 -6.57
CA GLN A 312 1.26 12.31 -6.37
C GLN A 312 0.77 12.00 -4.94
N PHE A 313 1.25 12.72 -3.91
CA PHE A 313 0.78 12.54 -2.54
C PHE A 313 -0.61 13.11 -2.28
N CYS A 314 -1.06 14.03 -3.11
CA CYS A 314 -2.43 14.55 -3.07
C CYS A 314 -3.44 13.56 -3.68
N THR A 315 -2.97 12.55 -4.44
CA THR A 315 -3.81 11.55 -5.08
C THR A 315 -4.12 10.39 -4.12
N GLY A 316 -5.34 10.25 -3.68
CA GLY A 316 -5.74 9.02 -3.02
C GLY A 316 -6.43 9.16 -1.67
N SER A 317 -7.70 9.41 -1.72
CA SER A 317 -8.60 9.38 -0.55
C SER A 317 -9.07 7.97 -0.17
N SER A 318 -8.97 6.98 -1.05
CA SER A 318 -9.57 5.66 -0.87
C SER A 318 -8.77 4.72 0.02
N THR A 319 -7.44 4.69 -0.15
CA THR A 319 -6.57 3.83 0.66
C THR A 319 -6.50 4.31 2.11
N SER A 320 -6.55 5.63 2.35
CA SER A 320 -6.58 6.18 3.70
C SER A 320 -7.85 5.81 4.47
N ARG A 321 -8.99 5.70 3.78
CA ARG A 321 -10.24 5.27 4.38
C ARG A 321 -10.17 3.79 4.80
N ASN A 322 -9.64 2.91 3.95
CA ASN A 322 -9.49 1.49 4.25
C ASN A 322 -8.45 1.24 5.36
N SER A 323 -7.34 1.95 5.37
CA SER A 323 -6.35 1.86 6.45
C SER A 323 -6.91 2.39 7.77
N ALA A 324 -7.71 3.47 7.75
CA ALA A 324 -8.37 3.97 8.94
C ALA A 324 -9.46 3.01 9.46
N ILE A 325 -10.19 2.32 8.57
CA ILE A 325 -11.18 1.30 8.95
C ILE A 325 -10.50 0.08 9.56
N CYS A 326 -9.43 -0.45 8.94
CA CYS A 326 -8.69 -1.60 9.49
C CYS A 326 -8.12 -1.33 10.90
N VAL A 327 -7.69 -0.09 11.18
CA VAL A 327 -7.21 0.29 12.52
C VAL A 327 -8.34 0.41 13.54
N CYS A 328 -9.56 0.76 13.08
CA CYS A 328 -10.71 0.91 13.99
C CYS A 328 -11.43 -0.41 14.29
N GLU A 329 -11.32 -1.40 13.41
CA GLU A 329 -11.99 -2.70 13.57
C GLU A 329 -11.12 -3.76 14.26
N GLY A 330 -9.86 -3.44 14.60
CA GLY A 330 -8.99 -4.32 15.40
C GLY A 330 -8.62 -5.63 14.68
N VAL A 331 -8.56 -5.63 13.36
CA VAL A 331 -8.19 -6.80 12.56
C VAL A 331 -6.71 -6.82 12.27
#